data_00cf9b5cac37118c5cebd47a5456a464
#
_entry.id   00cf9b5cac37118c5cebd47a5456a464
#
_cell.length_a   1.000
_cell.length_b   1.000
_cell.length_c   1.000
_cell.angle_alpha   90.00
_cell.angle_beta   90.00
_cell.angle_gamma   90.00
#
_symmetry.space_group_name_H-M   'P 1'
#
loop_
_entity.id
_entity.type
_entity.pdbx_description
1 polymer ?
#
loop_
_entity_poly.entity_id
_entity_poly.type
_entity_poly.pdbx_seq_one_letter_code
_entity_poly.pdbx_strand_id
1 'polypeptide(L)'
;MKKFLTVTFLFFSIFGFSNAKNNTSNNEKQAVINSFYDFMKFHTSPENVKKNVFTNSVEGTNEILGKNVSNQRKKNLEDIAASQTNKSLKNSADYLIIANSKISYKVLNAEIKNGTAVLTVHIKGPNFTAHASELENYIKKISNEEKKKISKMNNKQYQSFLLEKSSEFYLQLVKRNDLQYMENDIKVYVKKYPNTWGVIQDYTINNAIYKYLGFGYGPELMR
;
A
#
# COMPACT_ATOMS: atom_id res chain seq x y z
N MET A 1 27.53 0.08 4.72
CA MET A 1 26.07 0.33 4.59
C MET A 1 25.76 1.47 3.63
N LYS A 2 26.28 1.44 2.39
CA LYS A 2 26.03 2.48 1.34
C LYS A 2 25.65 1.89 -0.02
N LYS A 3 25.26 0.61 -0.08
CA LYS A 3 25.00 -0.09 -1.35
C LYS A 3 23.53 -0.41 -1.66
N PHE A 4 22.57 -0.14 -0.76
CA PHE A 4 21.16 -0.49 -0.97
C PHE A 4 20.28 0.64 -1.52
N LEU A 5 20.76 1.89 -1.48
CA LEU A 5 20.01 3.03 -2.06
C LEU A 5 19.98 3.05 -3.58
N THR A 6 20.80 2.22 -4.24
CA THR A 6 21.00 2.27 -5.70
C THR A 6 20.10 1.30 -6.48
N VAL A 7 19.46 0.33 -5.83
CA VAL A 7 18.70 -0.72 -6.51
C VAL A 7 17.26 -0.29 -6.83
N THR A 8 16.66 0.59 -6.05
CA THR A 8 15.29 1.08 -6.30
C THR A 8 15.23 2.10 -7.46
N PHE A 9 16.35 2.68 -7.84
CA PHE A 9 16.44 3.68 -8.92
C PHE A 9 16.69 3.12 -10.32
N LEU A 10 17.08 1.85 -10.45
CA LEU A 10 17.57 1.29 -11.73
C LEU A 10 16.51 0.60 -12.60
N PHE A 11 15.27 0.46 -12.12
CA PHE A 11 14.20 -0.16 -12.93
C PHE A 11 13.36 0.81 -13.77
N PHE A 12 13.66 2.13 -13.74
CA PHE A 12 12.92 3.13 -14.53
C PHE A 12 13.54 3.47 -15.89
N SER A 13 14.57 2.78 -16.34
CA SER A 13 15.35 3.20 -17.54
C SER A 13 15.11 2.41 -18.83
N ILE A 14 14.07 1.58 -18.94
CA ILE A 14 13.81 0.82 -20.18
C ILE A 14 12.39 1.08 -20.69
N PHE A 15 12.09 2.31 -21.09
CA PHE A 15 11.07 2.58 -22.12
C PHE A 15 11.54 3.75 -22.97
N GLY A 16 11.92 3.40 -24.23
CA GLY A 16 12.39 4.33 -25.21
C GLY A 16 11.29 5.33 -25.62
N PHE A 17 11.65 6.60 -25.66
CA PHE A 17 10.81 7.67 -26.16
C PHE A 17 11.30 8.13 -27.53
N SER A 18 10.41 8.09 -28.52
CA SER A 18 10.60 8.70 -29.82
C SER A 18 10.38 10.22 -29.74
N ASN A 19 11.31 10.98 -30.35
CA ASN A 19 11.23 12.44 -30.50
C ASN A 19 10.13 12.86 -31.49
N ALA A 20 9.20 13.73 -31.06
CA ALA A 20 8.45 14.59 -31.96
C ALA A 20 8.36 16.01 -31.35
N LYS A 21 8.94 16.99 -32.03
CA LYS A 21 8.80 18.41 -31.72
C LYS A 21 7.39 18.90 -32.09
N ASN A 22 6.79 19.74 -31.22
CA ASN A 22 5.57 20.55 -31.33
C ASN A 22 4.29 19.94 -30.76
N ASN A 23 4.09 20.25 -29.52
CA ASN A 23 2.88 20.47 -28.73
C ASN A 23 3.25 20.27 -27.24
N THR A 24 4.18 21.06 -26.75
CA THR A 24 4.86 20.85 -25.46
C THR A 24 3.92 20.77 -24.26
N SER A 25 2.81 21.48 -24.26
CA SER A 25 1.92 21.50 -23.09
C SER A 25 1.00 20.27 -23.03
N ASN A 26 0.46 19.79 -24.15
CA ASN A 26 -0.42 18.60 -24.16
C ASN A 26 0.39 17.31 -23.99
N ASN A 27 1.59 17.23 -24.58
CA ASN A 27 2.47 16.07 -24.44
C ASN A 27 3.00 15.95 -23.01
N GLU A 28 3.32 17.06 -22.36
CA GLU A 28 3.78 17.06 -20.97
C GLU A 28 2.66 16.66 -20.01
N LYS A 29 1.44 17.16 -20.23
CA LYS A 29 0.25 16.76 -19.47
C LYS A 29 -0.03 15.27 -19.59
N GLN A 30 0.08 14.72 -20.80
CA GLN A 30 -0.10 13.29 -21.03
C GLN A 30 1.00 12.46 -20.35
N ALA A 31 2.25 12.91 -20.38
CA ALA A 31 3.36 12.23 -19.71
C ALA A 31 3.15 12.17 -18.17
N VAL A 32 2.65 13.26 -17.58
CA VAL A 32 2.27 13.29 -16.14
C VAL A 32 1.15 12.30 -15.84
N ILE A 33 0.10 12.28 -16.67
CA ILE A 33 -1.02 11.34 -16.51
C ILE A 33 -0.55 9.89 -16.66
N ASN A 34 0.27 9.60 -17.65
CA ASN A 34 0.81 8.26 -17.87
C ASN A 34 1.66 7.79 -16.70
N SER A 35 2.46 8.67 -16.09
CA SER A 35 3.28 8.31 -14.92
C SER A 35 2.42 7.84 -13.73
N PHE A 36 1.23 8.40 -13.57
CA PHE A 36 0.28 7.95 -12.56
C PHE A 36 -0.30 6.56 -12.91
N TYR A 37 -0.69 6.34 -14.16
CA TYR A 37 -1.20 5.03 -14.58
C TYR A 37 -0.13 3.94 -14.45
N ASP A 38 1.13 4.24 -14.80
CA ASP A 38 2.26 3.33 -14.63
C ASP A 38 2.52 3.02 -13.14
N PHE A 39 2.45 4.04 -12.27
CA PHE A 39 2.52 3.88 -10.82
C PHE A 39 1.43 2.94 -10.31
N MET A 40 0.17 3.17 -10.69
CA MET A 40 -0.95 2.31 -10.29
C MET A 40 -0.77 0.88 -10.79
N LYS A 41 -0.45 0.70 -12.06
CA LYS A 41 -0.19 -0.61 -12.67
C LYS A 41 0.93 -1.36 -11.93
N PHE A 42 2.00 -0.67 -11.57
CA PHE A 42 3.10 -1.26 -10.81
C PHE A 42 2.62 -1.73 -9.43
N HIS A 43 1.98 -0.85 -8.65
CA HIS A 43 1.60 -1.15 -7.27
C HIS A 43 0.41 -2.13 -7.15
N THR A 44 -0.43 -2.24 -8.17
CA THR A 44 -1.55 -3.19 -8.17
C THR A 44 -1.23 -4.53 -8.86
N SER A 45 -0.06 -4.67 -9.48
CA SER A 45 0.32 -5.92 -10.14
C SER A 45 0.48 -7.06 -9.13
N PRO A 46 -0.05 -8.27 -9.40
CA PRO A 46 0.06 -9.41 -8.49
C PRO A 46 1.49 -9.76 -8.10
N GLU A 47 2.44 -9.63 -9.04
CA GLU A 47 3.86 -9.91 -8.81
C GLU A 47 4.46 -8.93 -7.79
N ASN A 48 4.24 -7.63 -7.99
CA ASN A 48 4.77 -6.61 -7.09
C ASN A 48 4.08 -6.64 -5.72
N VAL A 49 2.78 -6.92 -5.65
CA VAL A 49 2.08 -7.11 -4.38
C VAL A 49 2.69 -8.27 -3.59
N LYS A 50 2.90 -9.43 -4.21
CA LYS A 50 3.56 -10.56 -3.56
C LYS A 50 4.96 -10.20 -3.09
N LYS A 51 5.78 -9.63 -3.99
CA LYS A 51 7.14 -9.21 -3.66
C LYS A 51 7.15 -8.27 -2.46
N ASN A 52 6.30 -7.24 -2.45
CA ASN A 52 6.23 -6.26 -1.38
C ASN A 52 5.80 -6.89 -0.05
N VAL A 53 4.77 -7.75 -0.04
CA VAL A 53 4.31 -8.43 1.18
C VAL A 53 5.41 -9.31 1.77
N PHE A 54 6.13 -10.08 0.96
CA PHE A 54 7.17 -10.98 1.45
C PHE A 54 8.51 -10.28 1.75
N THR A 55 8.84 -9.20 1.05
CA THR A 55 10.11 -8.47 1.26
C THR A 55 9.99 -7.45 2.39
N ASN A 56 8.85 -6.78 2.54
CA ASN A 56 8.63 -5.72 3.52
C ASN A 56 8.26 -6.22 4.92
N SER A 57 8.19 -7.52 5.14
CA SER A 57 7.83 -8.07 6.46
C SER A 57 8.81 -7.68 7.57
N VAL A 58 10.07 -7.39 7.25
CA VAL A 58 11.09 -6.98 8.22
C VAL A 58 11.82 -5.69 7.79
N GLU A 59 12.23 -5.59 6.52
CA GLU A 59 13.08 -4.49 6.04
C GLU A 59 12.29 -3.20 5.74
N GLY A 60 11.09 -3.30 5.20
CA GLY A 60 10.25 -2.14 4.84
C GLY A 60 9.76 -1.35 6.05
N THR A 61 9.66 -2.00 7.20
CA THR A 61 9.28 -1.34 8.46
C THR A 61 10.31 -0.28 8.84
N ASN A 62 11.59 -0.50 8.56
CA ASN A 62 12.67 0.43 8.87
C ASN A 62 12.74 1.64 7.92
N GLU A 63 12.30 1.51 6.68
CA GLU A 63 12.25 2.62 5.71
C GLU A 63 11.02 3.52 5.90
N ILE A 64 9.86 2.93 6.21
CA ILE A 64 8.61 3.68 6.43
C ILE A 64 8.70 4.54 7.69
N LEU A 65 9.46 4.11 8.69
CA LEU A 65 9.48 4.73 10.00
C LEU A 65 10.26 6.05 10.09
N GLY A 66 11.10 6.37 9.14
CA GLY A 66 11.85 7.62 9.15
C GLY A 66 12.53 7.94 10.50
N LYS A 67 13.28 9.04 10.56
CA LYS A 67 14.08 9.42 11.74
C LYS A 67 13.26 9.90 12.96
N ASN A 68 11.95 10.12 12.83
CA ASN A 68 11.10 10.78 13.85
C ASN A 68 10.13 9.86 14.59
N VAL A 69 10.28 8.54 14.46
CA VAL A 69 9.40 7.58 15.14
C VAL A 69 9.97 7.24 16.53
N SER A 70 9.10 7.25 17.54
CA SER A 70 9.51 6.89 18.91
C SER A 70 10.07 5.46 18.96
N ASN A 71 11.08 5.24 19.82
CA ASN A 71 11.70 3.93 20.00
C ASN A 71 10.68 2.83 20.36
N GLN A 72 9.66 3.18 21.14
CA GLN A 72 8.59 2.24 21.50
C GLN A 72 7.80 1.79 20.28
N ARG A 73 7.50 2.72 19.37
CA ARG A 73 6.76 2.44 18.14
C ARG A 73 7.57 1.60 17.16
N LYS A 74 8.86 1.92 17.01
CA LYS A 74 9.79 1.13 16.20
C LYS A 74 9.82 -0.32 16.69
N LYS A 75 9.97 -0.53 18.01
CA LYS A 75 9.95 -1.86 18.62
C LYS A 75 8.64 -2.60 18.37
N ASN A 76 7.49 -1.94 18.52
CA ASN A 76 6.18 -2.57 18.26
C ASN A 76 6.06 -3.06 16.82
N LEU A 77 6.57 -2.31 15.84
CA LEU A 77 6.52 -2.69 14.43
C LEU A 77 7.51 -3.81 14.10
N GLU A 78 8.69 -3.81 14.73
CA GLU A 78 9.65 -4.93 14.64
C GLU A 78 9.04 -6.21 15.24
N ASP A 79 8.34 -6.11 16.37
CA ASP A 79 7.65 -7.24 17.01
C ASP A 79 6.51 -7.78 16.12
N ILE A 80 5.73 -6.90 15.47
CA ILE A 80 4.70 -7.29 14.51
C ILE A 80 5.33 -7.99 13.31
N ALA A 81 6.38 -7.41 12.71
CA ALA A 81 7.08 -8.01 11.58
C ALA A 81 7.66 -9.40 11.93
N ALA A 82 8.27 -9.53 13.12
CA ALA A 82 8.82 -10.80 13.61
C ALA A 82 7.75 -11.85 13.97
N SER A 83 6.48 -11.44 14.09
CA SER A 83 5.34 -12.31 14.41
C SER A 83 4.60 -12.78 13.16
N GLN A 84 4.95 -12.31 11.97
CA GLN A 84 4.35 -12.78 10.72
C GLN A 84 4.70 -14.24 10.45
N THR A 85 3.72 -15.00 10.01
CA THR A 85 3.89 -16.40 9.57
C THR A 85 3.77 -16.49 8.05
N ASN A 86 4.30 -17.55 7.46
CA ASN A 86 4.12 -17.80 6.02
C ASN A 86 2.63 -17.84 5.62
N LYS A 87 1.76 -18.30 6.52
CA LYS A 87 0.31 -18.33 6.29
C LYS A 87 -0.27 -16.92 6.28
N SER A 88 0.07 -16.08 7.27
CA SER A 88 -0.41 -14.70 7.33
C SER A 88 0.09 -13.87 6.14
N LEU A 89 1.36 -14.03 5.75
CA LEU A 89 1.94 -13.37 4.57
C LEU A 89 1.23 -13.80 3.29
N LYS A 90 1.02 -15.11 3.09
CA LYS A 90 0.30 -15.63 1.93
C LYS A 90 -1.12 -15.06 1.85
N ASN A 91 -1.89 -15.15 2.94
CA ASN A 91 -3.24 -14.60 2.99
C ASN A 91 -3.25 -13.10 2.71
N SER A 92 -2.26 -12.36 3.26
CA SER A 92 -2.12 -10.93 3.03
C SER A 92 -1.84 -10.60 1.56
N ALA A 93 -0.95 -11.34 0.91
CA ALA A 93 -0.71 -11.19 -0.53
C ALA A 93 -1.97 -11.47 -1.35
N ASP A 94 -2.65 -12.58 -1.05
CA ASP A 94 -3.83 -13.01 -1.78
C ASP A 94 -4.99 -12.00 -1.63
N TYR A 95 -5.29 -11.51 -0.41
CA TYR A 95 -6.36 -10.51 -0.26
C TYR A 95 -6.01 -9.16 -0.88
N LEU A 96 -4.75 -8.72 -0.81
CA LEU A 96 -4.33 -7.47 -1.44
C LEU A 96 -4.40 -7.54 -2.97
N ILE A 97 -4.04 -8.67 -3.58
CA ILE A 97 -4.20 -8.88 -5.03
C ILE A 97 -5.67 -8.75 -5.43
N ILE A 98 -6.57 -9.42 -4.70
CA ILE A 98 -8.01 -9.35 -4.98
C ILE A 98 -8.54 -7.93 -4.73
N ALA A 99 -8.15 -7.29 -3.61
CA ALA A 99 -8.54 -5.92 -3.30
C ALA A 99 -8.10 -4.93 -4.38
N ASN A 100 -6.83 -5.02 -4.80
CA ASN A 100 -6.26 -4.14 -5.81
C ASN A 100 -6.93 -4.33 -7.18
N SER A 101 -7.37 -5.55 -7.53
CA SER A 101 -8.13 -5.78 -8.76
C SER A 101 -9.51 -5.12 -8.77
N LYS A 102 -10.00 -4.70 -7.60
CA LYS A 102 -11.29 -4.00 -7.42
C LYS A 102 -11.14 -2.48 -7.36
N ILE A 103 -9.92 -1.95 -7.46
CA ILE A 103 -9.68 -0.51 -7.51
C ILE A 103 -9.96 0.00 -8.92
N SER A 104 -10.80 1.03 -9.03
CA SER A 104 -10.98 1.80 -10.25
C SER A 104 -10.52 3.24 -10.04
N TYR A 105 -9.94 3.84 -11.07
CA TYR A 105 -9.42 5.20 -10.99
C TYR A 105 -9.45 5.91 -12.34
N LYS A 106 -9.62 7.24 -12.28
CA LYS A 106 -9.64 8.12 -13.46
C LYS A 106 -9.00 9.46 -13.11
N VAL A 107 -8.02 9.90 -13.89
CA VAL A 107 -7.50 11.26 -13.76
C VAL A 107 -8.52 12.24 -14.32
N LEU A 108 -8.96 13.19 -13.48
CA LEU A 108 -9.92 14.23 -13.83
C LEU A 108 -9.23 15.50 -14.31
N ASN A 109 -8.10 15.85 -13.67
CA ASN A 109 -7.34 17.05 -14.01
C ASN A 109 -5.84 16.84 -13.72
N ALA A 110 -5.00 17.60 -14.43
CA ALA A 110 -3.56 17.67 -14.18
C ALA A 110 -3.11 19.14 -14.28
N GLU A 111 -2.53 19.65 -13.20
CA GLU A 111 -1.97 20.99 -13.08
C GLU A 111 -0.45 20.87 -12.97
N ILE A 112 0.28 21.50 -13.90
CA ILE A 112 1.74 21.42 -13.98
C ILE A 112 2.31 22.78 -13.66
N LYS A 113 3.27 22.83 -12.74
CA LYS A 113 3.97 24.07 -12.36
C LYS A 113 5.41 23.77 -11.94
N ASN A 114 6.39 24.40 -12.61
CA ASN A 114 7.80 24.39 -12.19
C ASN A 114 8.37 22.99 -11.91
N GLY A 115 8.15 22.01 -12.81
CA GLY A 115 8.68 20.65 -12.65
C GLY A 115 7.98 19.80 -11.60
N THR A 116 6.82 20.26 -11.11
CA THR A 116 5.89 19.48 -10.28
C THR A 116 4.51 19.45 -10.91
N ALA A 117 3.72 18.46 -10.60
CA ALA A 117 2.35 18.39 -11.03
C ALA A 117 1.44 17.88 -9.91
N VAL A 118 0.19 18.35 -9.93
CA VAL A 118 -0.87 17.84 -9.05
C VAL A 118 -1.96 17.26 -9.92
N LEU A 119 -2.19 15.96 -9.78
CA LEU A 119 -3.32 15.28 -10.39
C LEU A 119 -4.52 15.32 -9.46
N THR A 120 -5.71 15.60 -9.99
CA THR A 120 -6.98 15.27 -9.34
C THR A 120 -7.44 13.93 -9.88
N VAL A 121 -7.54 12.93 -9.01
CA VAL A 121 -7.86 11.56 -9.38
C VAL A 121 -9.12 11.14 -8.67
N HIS A 122 -10.14 10.77 -9.43
CA HIS A 122 -11.28 10.04 -8.92
C HIS A 122 -10.87 8.58 -8.70
N ILE A 123 -11.04 8.06 -7.48
CA ILE A 123 -10.65 6.70 -7.14
C ILE A 123 -11.70 6.03 -6.27
N LYS A 124 -11.97 4.77 -6.57
CA LYS A 124 -12.87 3.90 -5.81
C LYS A 124 -12.16 2.59 -5.51
N GLY A 125 -12.27 2.13 -4.28
CA GLY A 125 -11.67 0.87 -3.85
C GLY A 125 -12.31 0.31 -2.58
N PRO A 126 -11.96 -0.92 -2.17
CA PRO A 126 -12.47 -1.53 -0.95
C PRO A 126 -12.25 -0.68 0.30
N ASN A 127 -13.28 -0.59 1.14
CA ASN A 127 -13.24 0.12 2.42
C ASN A 127 -13.11 -0.86 3.58
N PHE A 128 -11.89 -1.25 3.92
CA PHE A 128 -11.64 -2.18 5.01
C PHE A 128 -12.00 -1.62 6.38
N THR A 129 -11.92 -0.30 6.57
CA THR A 129 -12.25 0.33 7.86
C THR A 129 -13.73 0.24 8.20
N ALA A 130 -14.61 0.17 7.20
CA ALA A 130 -16.03 -0.05 7.41
C ALA A 130 -16.36 -1.42 8.04
N HIS A 131 -15.43 -2.37 7.99
CA HIS A 131 -15.58 -3.72 8.51
C HIS A 131 -14.77 -3.97 9.81
N ALA A 132 -14.27 -2.90 10.46
CA ALA A 132 -13.46 -3.03 11.67
C ALA A 132 -14.19 -3.74 12.82
N SER A 133 -15.47 -3.42 13.03
CA SER A 133 -16.30 -4.07 14.07
C SER A 133 -16.57 -5.56 13.76
N GLU A 134 -16.67 -5.92 12.47
CA GLU A 134 -16.82 -7.32 12.06
C GLU A 134 -15.54 -8.11 12.36
N LEU A 135 -14.37 -7.52 12.07
CA LEU A 135 -13.07 -8.12 12.41
C LEU A 135 -12.95 -8.32 13.93
N GLU A 136 -13.30 -7.31 14.72
CA GLU A 136 -13.25 -7.39 16.17
C GLU A 136 -14.12 -8.55 16.70
N ASN A 137 -15.36 -8.65 16.21
CA ASN A 137 -16.28 -9.73 16.57
C ASN A 137 -15.77 -11.10 16.13
N TYR A 138 -15.20 -11.19 14.93
CA TYR A 138 -14.57 -12.41 14.42
C TYR A 138 -13.43 -12.89 15.33
N ILE A 139 -12.52 -11.99 15.72
CA ILE A 139 -11.40 -12.30 16.62
C ILE A 139 -11.91 -12.69 18.02
N LYS A 140 -12.91 -11.99 18.58
CA LYS A 140 -13.52 -12.34 19.86
C LYS A 140 -14.13 -13.74 19.85
N LYS A 141 -14.88 -14.08 18.79
CA LYS A 141 -15.48 -15.41 18.63
C LYS A 141 -14.41 -16.51 18.65
N ILE A 142 -13.40 -16.40 17.81
CA ILE A 142 -12.32 -17.39 17.73
C ILE A 142 -11.52 -17.45 19.04
N SER A 143 -11.27 -16.31 19.69
CA SER A 143 -10.58 -16.28 20.97
C SER A 143 -11.34 -17.02 22.07
N ASN A 144 -12.67 -16.96 22.07
CA ASN A 144 -13.50 -17.72 23.00
C ASN A 144 -13.46 -19.23 22.69
N GLU A 145 -13.51 -19.61 21.43
CA GLU A 145 -13.45 -21.03 20.99
C GLU A 145 -12.06 -21.64 21.27
N GLU A 146 -10.97 -20.88 21.08
CA GLU A 146 -9.59 -21.37 21.27
C GLU A 146 -8.96 -20.93 22.62
N LYS A 147 -9.78 -20.53 23.61
CA LYS A 147 -9.32 -19.95 24.88
C LYS A 147 -8.24 -20.77 25.60
N LYS A 148 -8.40 -22.09 25.65
CA LYS A 148 -7.42 -23.00 26.27
C LYS A 148 -6.06 -23.02 25.56
N LYS A 149 -6.06 -22.82 24.25
CA LYS A 149 -4.85 -22.76 23.43
C LYS A 149 -4.17 -21.40 23.59
N ILE A 150 -4.98 -20.33 23.52
CA ILE A 150 -4.50 -18.95 23.63
C ILE A 150 -3.87 -18.69 25.00
N SER A 151 -4.44 -19.23 26.09
CA SER A 151 -3.89 -19.05 27.46
C SER A 151 -2.49 -19.64 27.65
N LYS A 152 -2.03 -20.49 26.75
CA LYS A 152 -0.70 -21.09 26.78
C LYS A 152 0.28 -20.39 25.82
N MET A 153 -0.16 -19.41 25.05
CA MET A 153 0.66 -18.68 24.11
C MET A 153 1.50 -17.62 24.82
N ASN A 154 2.76 -17.49 24.43
CA ASN A 154 3.53 -16.28 24.74
C ASN A 154 3.10 -15.12 23.84
N ASN A 155 3.57 -13.89 24.14
CA ASN A 155 3.20 -12.68 23.37
C ASN A 155 3.42 -12.81 21.86
N LYS A 156 4.55 -13.38 21.44
CA LYS A 156 4.87 -13.58 20.02
C LYS A 156 3.90 -14.54 19.35
N GLN A 157 3.61 -15.67 20.00
CA GLN A 157 2.65 -16.65 19.50
C GLN A 157 1.23 -16.04 19.39
N TYR A 158 0.84 -15.23 20.37
CA TYR A 158 -0.44 -14.54 20.35
C TYR A 158 -0.52 -13.50 19.22
N GLN A 159 0.53 -12.71 19.00
CA GLN A 159 0.60 -11.79 17.86
C GLN A 159 0.53 -12.54 16.51
N SER A 160 1.27 -13.64 16.37
CA SER A 160 1.19 -14.50 15.17
C SER A 160 -0.23 -15.02 14.94
N PHE A 161 -0.90 -15.46 16.00
CA PHE A 161 -2.30 -15.89 15.94
C PHE A 161 -3.21 -14.78 15.44
N LEU A 162 -3.11 -13.56 16.01
CA LEU A 162 -3.92 -12.42 15.59
C LEU A 162 -3.68 -12.05 14.11
N LEU A 163 -2.43 -12.03 13.67
CA LEU A 163 -2.09 -11.74 12.26
C LEU A 163 -2.66 -12.78 11.31
N GLU A 164 -2.58 -14.08 11.67
CA GLU A 164 -3.18 -15.13 10.85
C GLU A 164 -4.70 -14.97 10.76
N LYS A 165 -5.37 -14.76 11.89
CA LYS A 165 -6.83 -14.63 11.92
C LYS A 165 -7.32 -13.37 11.21
N SER A 166 -6.63 -12.25 11.38
CA SER A 166 -6.94 -11.03 10.65
C SER A 166 -6.76 -11.18 9.14
N SER A 167 -5.67 -11.82 8.71
CA SER A 167 -5.44 -12.07 7.29
C SER A 167 -6.45 -13.05 6.67
N GLU A 168 -6.89 -14.06 7.43
CA GLU A 168 -7.98 -14.97 7.05
C GLU A 168 -9.30 -14.21 6.88
N PHE A 169 -9.63 -13.32 7.83
CA PHE A 169 -10.83 -12.48 7.75
C PHE A 169 -10.82 -11.60 6.50
N TYR A 170 -9.73 -10.86 6.25
CA TYR A 170 -9.65 -9.98 5.08
C TYR A 170 -9.69 -10.75 3.77
N LEU A 171 -9.09 -11.94 3.70
CA LEU A 171 -9.16 -12.80 2.53
C LEU A 171 -10.58 -13.29 2.24
N GLN A 172 -11.39 -13.53 3.27
CA GLN A 172 -12.81 -13.84 3.12
C GLN A 172 -13.61 -12.59 2.72
N LEU A 173 -13.36 -11.47 3.41
CA LEU A 173 -14.05 -10.19 3.19
C LEU A 173 -13.95 -9.71 1.75
N VAL A 174 -12.76 -9.74 1.14
CA VAL A 174 -12.57 -9.25 -0.24
C VAL A 174 -13.30 -10.08 -1.30
N LYS A 175 -13.76 -11.28 -0.95
CA LYS A 175 -14.55 -12.17 -1.82
C LYS A 175 -16.06 -12.00 -1.67
N ARG A 176 -16.50 -11.23 -0.68
CA ARG A 176 -17.93 -11.04 -0.38
C ARG A 176 -18.59 -10.10 -1.39
N ASN A 177 -19.89 -10.31 -1.61
CA ASN A 177 -20.68 -9.44 -2.47
C ASN A 177 -21.11 -8.14 -1.80
N ASP A 178 -21.13 -8.09 -0.46
CA ASP A 178 -21.49 -6.93 0.36
C ASP A 178 -20.26 -6.11 0.81
N LEU A 179 -19.09 -6.33 0.20
CA LEU A 179 -17.89 -5.54 0.42
C LEU A 179 -18.18 -4.05 0.17
N GLN A 180 -17.96 -3.24 1.19
CA GLN A 180 -18.14 -1.80 1.08
C GLN A 180 -16.97 -1.15 0.35
N TYR A 181 -17.28 -0.05 -0.35
CA TYR A 181 -16.29 0.73 -1.10
C TYR A 181 -16.21 2.16 -0.57
N MET A 182 -15.03 2.72 -0.57
CA MET A 182 -14.81 4.16 -0.46
C MET A 182 -14.53 4.75 -1.84
N GLU A 183 -15.02 5.97 -2.07
CA GLU A 183 -14.91 6.64 -3.36
C GLU A 183 -14.68 8.13 -3.11
N ASN A 184 -13.61 8.70 -3.66
CA ASN A 184 -13.25 10.10 -3.45
C ASN A 184 -12.42 10.64 -4.62
N ASP A 185 -12.42 11.96 -4.74
CA ASP A 185 -11.44 12.70 -5.53
C ASP A 185 -10.24 13.03 -4.63
N ILE A 186 -9.08 12.50 -5.01
CA ILE A 186 -7.83 12.70 -4.27
C ILE A 186 -6.84 13.54 -5.05
N LYS A 187 -5.90 14.17 -4.36
CA LYS A 187 -4.74 14.83 -4.97
C LYS A 187 -3.55 13.87 -4.96
N VAL A 188 -2.90 13.73 -6.12
CA VAL A 188 -1.67 12.95 -6.28
C VAL A 188 -0.57 13.87 -6.80
N TYR A 189 0.55 13.89 -6.09
CA TYR A 189 1.69 14.75 -6.40
C TYR A 189 2.72 13.99 -7.22
N VAL A 190 3.13 14.61 -8.31
CA VAL A 190 4.04 14.07 -9.32
C VAL A 190 5.21 15.04 -9.50
N LYS A 191 6.40 14.54 -9.71
CA LYS A 191 7.62 15.33 -9.92
C LYS A 191 8.30 14.96 -11.23
N LYS A 192 8.90 15.96 -11.86
CA LYS A 192 9.75 15.78 -13.04
C LYS A 192 11.14 15.32 -12.61
N TYR A 193 11.60 14.25 -13.20
CA TYR A 193 12.97 13.76 -13.14
C TYR A 193 13.65 14.04 -14.47
N PRO A 194 14.97 13.89 -14.63
CA PRO A 194 15.67 14.29 -15.85
C PRO A 194 15.03 13.80 -17.16
N ASN A 195 14.53 12.58 -17.18
CA ASN A 195 14.00 11.94 -18.40
C ASN A 195 12.53 11.49 -18.30
N THR A 196 11.84 11.71 -17.16
CA THR A 196 10.49 11.21 -16.96
C THR A 196 9.75 12.00 -15.88
N TRP A 197 8.44 11.78 -15.81
CA TRP A 197 7.63 12.16 -14.66
C TRP A 197 7.41 10.95 -13.76
N GLY A 198 7.28 11.15 -12.46
CA GLY A 198 7.02 10.06 -11.50
C GLY A 198 6.19 10.53 -10.30
N VAL A 199 5.30 9.68 -9.82
CA VAL A 199 4.55 9.92 -8.58
C VAL A 199 5.55 10.00 -7.43
N ILE A 200 5.42 11.03 -6.59
CA ILE A 200 6.28 11.19 -5.41
C ILE A 200 5.97 10.04 -4.43
N GLN A 201 6.96 9.16 -4.25
CA GLN A 201 6.83 7.99 -3.36
C GLN A 201 7.12 8.38 -1.90
N ASP A 202 6.40 9.38 -1.40
CA ASP A 202 6.44 9.81 -0.01
C ASP A 202 5.05 9.66 0.57
N TYR A 203 4.92 8.80 1.58
CA TYR A 203 3.66 8.51 2.23
C TYR A 203 3.01 9.74 2.85
N THR A 204 3.80 10.70 3.34
CA THR A 204 3.27 11.92 3.95
C THR A 204 2.67 12.86 2.91
N ILE A 205 3.20 12.83 1.68
CA ILE A 205 2.76 13.66 0.55
C ILE A 205 1.57 13.01 -0.17
N ASN A 206 1.64 11.73 -0.45
CA ASN A 206 0.66 10.98 -1.22
C ASN A 206 -0.14 9.95 -0.38
N ASN A 207 -0.38 10.23 0.90
CA ASN A 207 -1.05 9.31 1.82
C ASN A 207 -2.44 8.84 1.32
N ALA A 208 -3.16 9.70 0.62
CA ALA A 208 -4.50 9.40 0.14
C ALA A 208 -4.53 8.20 -0.81
N ILE A 209 -3.55 8.08 -1.73
CA ILE A 209 -3.49 6.96 -2.67
C ILE A 209 -3.08 5.66 -1.98
N TYR A 210 -2.18 5.73 -0.99
CA TYR A 210 -1.73 4.55 -0.27
C TYR A 210 -2.82 3.89 0.55
N LYS A 211 -3.85 4.64 0.99
CA LYS A 211 -5.05 4.08 1.63
C LYS A 211 -5.80 3.11 0.72
N TYR A 212 -5.87 3.40 -0.58
CA TYR A 212 -6.52 2.52 -1.55
C TYR A 212 -5.66 1.30 -1.91
N LEU A 213 -4.34 1.43 -1.89
CA LEU A 213 -3.41 0.34 -2.22
C LEU A 213 -3.25 -0.69 -1.09
N GLY A 214 -4.03 -0.58 -0.01
CA GLY A 214 -3.96 -1.49 1.14
C GLY A 214 -2.76 -1.25 2.07
N PHE A 215 -1.92 -0.23 1.78
CA PHE A 215 -0.90 0.26 2.69
C PHE A 215 -1.49 1.20 3.76
N GLY A 216 -2.80 1.37 3.77
CA GLY A 216 -3.56 2.31 4.55
C GLY A 216 -3.91 1.88 5.97
N TYR A 217 -3.24 0.88 6.50
CA TYR A 217 -3.05 0.80 7.95
C TYR A 217 -2.02 1.85 8.36
N GLY A 218 -2.26 3.04 7.81
CA GLY A 218 -1.46 4.21 7.98
C GLY A 218 -1.54 4.77 9.40
N PRO A 219 -1.14 6.03 9.59
CA PRO A 219 -0.91 6.65 10.91
C PRO A 219 -2.05 6.53 11.91
N GLU A 220 -3.24 6.10 11.53
CA GLU A 220 -4.39 5.93 12.45
C GLU A 220 -4.32 4.64 13.29
N LEU A 221 -3.74 3.56 12.79
CA LEU A 221 -3.32 2.43 13.65
C LEU A 221 -1.97 2.70 14.32
N MET A 222 -1.37 3.78 13.93
CA MET A 222 -0.13 4.26 14.44
C MET A 222 -0.34 5.45 15.41
N ARG A 223 -1.54 5.77 15.80
CA ARG A 223 -1.90 6.59 16.95
C ARG A 223 -2.24 5.70 18.12
#